data_cbc36cda3fd8947f37b7cd70f9c6425e
#
_entry.id   cbc36cda3fd8947f37b7cd70f9c6425e
#
_cell.length_a   1.000
_cell.length_b   1.000
_cell.length_c   1.000
_cell.angle_alpha   90.00
_cell.angle_beta   90.00
_cell.angle_gamma   90.00
#
_symmetry.space_group_name_H-M   'P 1'
#
loop_
_entity.id
_entity.type
_entity.pdbx_description
1 polymer ?
#
loop_
_entity_poly.entity_id
_entity_poly.type
_entity_poly.pdbx_seq_one_letter_code
_entity_poly.pdbx_strand_id
1 'polypeptide(L)' 'MLNKKKSDCPKCKSISDVVPIKYGLPYNEDFDYVQKKQLILGGFDYDDQSPNWYCKKCKTKWR' A
#
# COMPACT_ATOMS: atom_id res chain seq x y z
N MET A 1 20.45 5.49 1.07
CA MET A 1 19.78 5.35 0.57
C MET A 1 18.85 4.65 0.84
N LEU A 2 18.25 4.64 0.96
CA LEU A 2 17.46 4.04 1.29
C LEU A 2 16.34 3.80 0.69
N ASN A 3 16.20 3.19 0.13
CA ASN A 3 15.20 2.97 -0.47
C ASN A 3 14.46 1.85 -0.12
N LYS A 4 13.42 1.95 0.29
CA LYS A 4 12.65 1.03 0.52
C LYS A 4 12.16 0.46 -0.75
N LYS A 5 12.49 -0.66 -1.20
CA LYS A 5 11.99 -1.29 -2.29
C LYS A 5 10.62 -1.79 -2.01
N LYS A 6 9.66 -1.76 -2.93
CA LYS A 6 8.34 -2.34 -2.78
C LYS A 6 8.45 -3.85 -2.71
N SER A 7 7.57 -4.47 -1.96
CA SER A 7 7.52 -5.93 -1.91
C SER A 7 6.79 -6.47 -3.12
N ASP A 8 7.22 -7.61 -3.62
CA ASP A 8 6.52 -8.26 -4.72
C ASP A 8 5.22 -8.84 -4.20
N CYS A 9 4.21 -8.89 -5.02
CA CYS A 9 2.97 -9.58 -4.67
C CYS A 9 3.27 -11.06 -4.49
N PRO A 10 2.89 -11.66 -3.37
CA PRO A 10 3.17 -13.08 -3.15
C PRO A 10 2.38 -14.01 -4.05
N LYS A 11 1.35 -13.50 -4.71
CA LYS A 11 0.55 -14.34 -5.59
C LYS A 11 0.93 -14.19 -7.04
N CYS A 12 0.94 -12.99 -7.56
CA CYS A 12 1.23 -12.79 -8.97
C CYS A 12 2.64 -12.27 -9.22
N LYS A 13 3.36 -11.98 -8.15
CA LYS A 13 4.75 -11.51 -8.22
C LYS A 13 4.91 -10.25 -9.04
N SER A 14 3.86 -9.46 -9.12
CA SER A 14 3.93 -8.19 -9.80
C SER A 14 4.44 -7.13 -8.84
N ILE A 15 5.20 -6.18 -9.33
CA ILE A 15 5.65 -5.06 -8.52
C ILE A 15 4.88 -3.81 -8.92
N SER A 16 4.59 -3.66 -10.19
CA SER A 16 3.96 -2.44 -10.68
C SER A 16 2.53 -2.27 -10.16
N ASP A 17 1.87 -3.34 -9.76
CA ASP A 17 0.52 -3.26 -9.24
C ASP A 17 0.49 -3.17 -7.72
N VAL A 18 1.63 -3.17 -7.08
CA VAL A 18 1.73 -3.12 -5.63
C VAL A 18 1.77 -1.66 -5.18
N VAL A 19 0.91 -1.32 -4.24
CA VAL A 19 0.86 0.04 -3.70
C VAL A 19 0.92 -0.04 -2.18
N PRO A 20 1.45 1.01 -1.53
CA PRO A 20 1.52 1.02 -0.07
C PRO A 20 0.17 1.32 0.56
N ILE A 21 -0.02 0.89 1.79
CA ILE A 21 -1.20 1.19 2.58
C ILE A 21 -0.78 2.16 3.66
N LYS A 22 -1.44 3.29 3.74
CA LYS A 22 -1.13 4.30 4.73
C LYS A 22 -2.20 4.32 5.81
N TYR A 23 -1.78 4.33 7.07
CA TYR A 23 -2.68 4.38 8.21
C TYR A 23 -2.56 5.73 8.90
N GLY A 24 -3.57 6.11 9.62
CA GLY A 24 -3.59 7.36 10.35
C GLY A 24 -4.12 8.50 9.50
N LEU A 25 -3.81 9.72 9.91
CA LEU A 25 -4.33 10.89 9.23
C LEU A 25 -3.60 11.13 7.91
N PRO A 26 -4.29 11.15 6.78
CA PRO A 26 -3.62 11.39 5.52
C PRO A 26 -3.27 12.87 5.35
N TYR A 27 -2.21 13.14 4.59
CA TYR A 27 -1.85 14.49 4.22
C TYR A 27 -2.55 14.87 2.92
N ASN A 28 -2.53 16.16 2.58
CA ASN A 28 -3.16 16.60 1.34
C ASN A 28 -2.61 15.89 0.12
N GLU A 29 -1.31 15.68 0.08
CA GLU A 29 -0.70 15.01 -1.06
C GLU A 29 -1.09 13.54 -1.14
N ASP A 30 -1.49 12.95 -0.02
CA ASP A 30 -1.91 11.56 -0.03
C ASP A 30 -3.17 11.36 -0.86
N PHE A 31 -4.05 12.35 -0.86
CA PHE A 31 -5.28 12.24 -1.63
C PHE A 31 -5.02 12.21 -3.12
N ASP A 32 -3.99 12.89 -3.59
CA ASP A 32 -3.61 12.82 -4.99
C ASP A 32 -3.16 11.42 -5.35
N TYR A 33 -2.38 10.79 -4.50
CA TYR A 33 -1.92 9.42 -4.75
C TYR A 33 -3.08 8.43 -4.71
N VAL A 34 -4.03 8.66 -3.83
CA VAL A 34 -5.22 7.81 -3.76
C VAL A 34 -6.02 7.92 -5.05
N GLN A 35 -6.17 9.12 -5.57
CA GLN A 35 -6.90 9.31 -6.81
C GLN A 35 -6.21 8.65 -7.98
N LYS A 36 -4.90 8.60 -7.96
CA LYS A 36 -4.13 7.95 -9.01
C LYS A 36 -4.01 6.45 -8.76
N LYS A 37 -4.64 5.95 -7.70
CA LYS A 37 -4.60 4.54 -7.31
C LYS A 37 -3.19 4.08 -7.02
N GLN A 38 -2.40 4.97 -6.44
CA GLN A 38 -1.02 4.68 -6.04
C GLN A 38 -0.88 4.60 -4.54
N LEU A 39 -1.97 4.70 -3.78
CA LEU A 39 -1.95 4.65 -2.34
C LEU A 39 -3.31 4.18 -1.84
N ILE A 40 -3.30 3.35 -0.81
CA ILE A 40 -4.52 2.88 -0.18
C ILE A 40 -4.56 3.45 1.23
N LEU A 41 -5.71 3.97 1.62
CA LEU A 41 -5.89 4.47 2.97
C LEU A 41 -6.45 3.34 3.83
N GLY A 42 -5.74 2.99 4.88
CA GLY A 42 -6.12 1.88 5.74
C GLY A 42 -6.93 2.26 6.97
N GLY A 43 -7.06 3.56 7.22
CA GLY A 43 -7.86 4.00 8.36
C GLY A 43 -7.03 4.16 9.62
N PHE A 44 -7.72 4.27 10.76
CA PHE A 44 -7.05 4.52 12.02
C PHE A 44 -6.86 3.27 12.87
N ASP A 45 -7.61 2.22 12.58
CA ASP A 45 -7.53 1.00 13.35
C ASP A 45 -6.45 0.11 12.76
N TYR A 46 -5.28 0.11 13.34
CA TYR A 46 -4.19 -0.72 12.82
C TYR A 46 -3.31 -1.19 13.97
N ASP A 47 -2.59 -2.28 13.75
CA ASP A 47 -1.69 -2.84 14.74
C ASP A 47 -0.50 -3.49 14.00
N ASP A 48 0.28 -4.28 14.72
CA ASP A 48 1.47 -4.92 14.13
C ASP A 48 1.12 -5.93 13.05
N GLN A 49 -0.12 -6.39 13.05
CA GLN A 49 -0.56 -7.39 12.07
C GLN A 49 -1.17 -6.76 10.84
N SER A 50 -1.36 -5.45 10.84
CA SER A 50 -2.01 -4.79 9.72
C SER A 50 -1.14 -4.85 8.47
N PRO A 51 -1.73 -5.04 7.28
CA PRO A 51 -0.94 -5.13 6.07
C PRO A 51 -0.37 -3.77 5.67
N ASN A 52 0.78 -3.78 5.03
CA ASN A 52 1.43 -2.56 4.55
C ASN A 52 1.38 -2.41 3.05
N TRP A 53 1.04 -3.48 2.34
CA TRP A 53 1.06 -3.49 0.89
C TRP A 53 -0.23 -4.08 0.33
N TYR A 54 -0.58 -3.65 -0.85
CA TYR A 54 -1.79 -4.11 -1.52
C TYR A 54 -1.48 -4.31 -3.00
N CYS A 55 -1.86 -5.43 -3.55
CA CYS A 55 -1.72 -5.68 -4.98
C CYS A 55 -3.06 -5.43 -5.65
N LYS A 56 -3.10 -4.48 -6.57
CA LYS A 56 -4.34 -4.13 -7.25
C LYS A 56 -4.78 -5.22 -8.21
N LYS A 57 -3.84 -5.99 -8.71
CA LYS A 57 -4.14 -7.02 -9.68
C LYS A 57 -4.81 -8.22 -9.03
N CYS A 58 -4.25 -8.69 -7.94
CA CYS A 58 -4.78 -9.85 -7.23
C CYS A 58 -5.72 -9.49 -6.10
N LYS A 59 -5.76 -8.22 -5.74
CA LYS A 59 -6.53 -7.74 -4.60
C LYS A 59 -6.10 -8.45 -3.33
N THR A 60 -4.80 -8.59 -3.17
CA THR A 60 -4.20 -9.26 -2.01
C THR A 60 -3.46 -8.23 -1.15
N LYS A 61 -3.53 -8.41 0.15
CA LYS A 61 -2.82 -7.54 1.08
C LYS A 61 -1.82 -8.37 1.88
N TRP A 62 -0.69 -7.76 2.25
CA TRP A 62 0.31 -8.45 3.07
C TRP A 62 1.19 -7.41 3.77
N ARG A 63 1.98 -7.86 4.71
CA ARG A 63 2.89 -6.97 5.45
C ARG A 63 4.25 -6.89 4.81
#